data_a51e658d47ebdeb9edccee2264b673d8
#
_entry.id   a51e658d47ebdeb9edccee2264b673d8
#
_cell.length_a   1.000
_cell.length_b   1.000
_cell.length_c   1.000
_cell.angle_alpha   90.00
_cell.angle_beta   90.00
_cell.angle_gamma   90.00
#
_symmetry.space_group_name_H-M   'P 1'
#
loop_
_entity.id
_entity.type
_entity.pdbx_description
1 polymer ?
#
loop_
_entity_poly.entity_id
_entity_poly.type
_entity_poly.pdbx_seq_one_letter_code
_entity_poly.pdbx_strand_id
1 'polypeptide(L)'
;YKPAERNSLKAQQYLPTSFSIAYDALAFIVNKNNVDTLLSVKDVQDIMNGKVTKWSQLDKRNNKGTITVVFDNPKSSTVHFIEDSVLGGKPIINKNVAAVKKTAEVIKYVEQNPDAIGIIGNNWLNDKRDTTNLTFKRNISVMSLSKIHPATPQSSRKPYQYYIYNGEYPFIRTIYALLNDPRQGLPWGFAHFIQGPKGQRIVMK
;
A
#
# COMPACT_ATOMS: atom_id res chain seq x y z
N TYR A 1 9.38 -14.50 3.56
CA TYR A 1 9.43 -15.18 4.88
C TYR A 1 9.89 -14.21 5.96
N LYS A 2 9.17 -14.14 7.07
CA LYS A 2 9.68 -13.51 8.30
C LYS A 2 10.83 -14.37 8.88
N PRO A 3 11.77 -13.77 9.64
CA PRO A 3 12.91 -14.53 10.18
C PRO A 3 12.51 -15.78 10.98
N ALA A 4 11.45 -15.69 11.78
CA ALA A 4 10.93 -16.82 12.56
C ALA A 4 10.38 -17.94 11.67
N GLU A 5 9.64 -17.61 10.60
CA GLU A 5 9.13 -18.59 9.64
C GLU A 5 10.27 -19.30 8.92
N ARG A 6 11.28 -18.52 8.49
CA ARG A 6 12.47 -19.07 7.83
C ARG A 6 13.23 -20.04 8.70
N ASN A 7 13.40 -19.71 9.99
CA ASN A 7 14.07 -20.57 10.96
C ASN A 7 13.25 -21.84 11.23
N SER A 8 11.94 -21.73 11.38
CA SER A 8 11.04 -22.87 11.54
C SER A 8 11.11 -23.84 10.36
N LEU A 9 11.10 -23.31 9.14
CA LEU A 9 11.22 -24.12 7.93
C LEU A 9 12.57 -24.82 7.82
N LYS A 10 13.65 -24.11 8.14
CA LYS A 10 15.00 -24.69 8.18
C LYS A 10 15.13 -25.82 9.23
N ALA A 11 14.51 -25.65 10.39
CA ALA A 11 14.48 -26.68 11.44
C ALA A 11 13.77 -27.96 10.97
N GLN A 12 12.83 -27.83 10.03
CA GLN A 12 12.14 -28.94 9.39
C GLN A 12 12.86 -29.46 8.12
N GLN A 13 14.12 -29.08 7.92
CA GLN A 13 14.96 -29.46 6.77
C GLN A 13 14.46 -28.93 5.40
N TYR A 14 13.60 -27.91 5.39
CA TYR A 14 13.26 -27.21 4.17
C TYR A 14 14.28 -26.13 3.82
N LEU A 15 14.42 -25.85 2.52
CA LEU A 15 15.27 -24.77 1.99
C LEU A 15 14.39 -23.62 1.45
N PRO A 16 13.88 -22.74 2.34
CA PRO A 16 12.99 -21.66 1.93
C PRO A 16 13.74 -20.66 1.04
N THR A 17 13.27 -20.51 -0.19
CA THR A 17 13.76 -19.55 -1.17
C THR A 17 12.69 -18.52 -1.52
N SER A 18 13.10 -17.30 -1.86
CA SER A 18 12.21 -16.21 -2.22
C SER A 18 12.66 -15.62 -3.56
N PHE A 19 11.74 -15.51 -4.50
CA PHE A 19 11.96 -14.91 -5.81
C PHE A 19 11.15 -13.62 -5.90
N SER A 20 11.79 -12.48 -6.10
CA SER A 20 11.10 -11.23 -6.38
C SER A 20 10.50 -11.29 -7.78
N ILE A 21 9.19 -11.14 -7.89
CA ILE A 21 8.47 -11.29 -9.17
C ILE A 21 7.84 -10.00 -9.67
N ALA A 22 7.48 -9.08 -8.78
CA ALA A 22 6.89 -7.80 -9.16
C ALA A 22 7.05 -6.74 -8.07
N TYR A 23 6.83 -5.49 -8.44
CA TYR A 23 6.62 -4.38 -7.53
C TYR A 23 5.15 -3.95 -7.58
N ASP A 24 4.58 -3.73 -6.43
CA ASP A 24 3.28 -3.13 -6.22
C ASP A 24 3.44 -1.92 -5.29
N ALA A 25 2.40 -1.15 -5.09
CA ALA A 25 2.41 -0.01 -4.18
C ALA A 25 1.09 0.13 -3.42
N LEU A 26 1.15 0.78 -2.27
CA LEU A 26 -0.05 1.25 -1.59
C LEU A 26 -0.42 2.63 -2.10
N ALA A 27 -1.68 2.83 -2.42
CA ALA A 27 -2.26 4.11 -2.78
C ALA A 27 -3.09 4.66 -1.62
N PHE A 28 -2.94 5.94 -1.38
CA PHE A 28 -3.73 6.69 -0.41
C PHE A 28 -4.77 7.50 -1.16
N ILE A 29 -6.02 7.35 -0.79
CA ILE A 29 -7.15 8.02 -1.43
C ILE A 29 -7.93 8.84 -0.42
N VAL A 30 -8.40 9.99 -0.84
CA VAL A 30 -9.26 10.90 -0.06
C VAL A 30 -10.47 11.32 -0.87
N ASN A 31 -11.47 11.86 -0.20
CA ASN A 31 -12.60 12.48 -0.87
C ASN A 31 -12.11 13.68 -1.71
N LYS A 32 -12.70 13.90 -2.87
CA LYS A 32 -12.34 15.01 -3.77
C LYS A 32 -12.50 16.40 -3.12
N ASN A 33 -13.39 16.50 -2.14
CA ASN A 33 -13.61 17.74 -1.38
C ASN A 33 -12.58 17.95 -0.27
N ASN A 34 -11.62 17.05 -0.10
CA ASN A 34 -10.49 17.25 0.80
C ASN A 34 -9.41 18.06 0.07
N VAL A 35 -8.96 19.16 0.69
CA VAL A 35 -7.94 20.04 0.10
C VAL A 35 -6.54 19.47 0.24
N ASP A 36 -6.31 18.58 1.22
CA ASP A 36 -5.02 17.94 1.42
C ASP A 36 -4.86 16.73 0.50
N THR A 37 -3.96 16.85 -0.44
CA THR A 37 -3.63 15.80 -1.42
C THR A 37 -2.16 15.35 -1.33
N LEU A 38 -1.42 15.87 -0.34
CA LEU A 38 -0.01 15.58 -0.11
C LEU A 38 0.21 15.07 1.31
N LEU A 39 0.98 13.99 1.45
CA LEU A 39 1.48 13.50 2.74
C LEU A 39 2.95 13.07 2.61
N SER A 40 3.72 13.24 3.67
CA SER A 40 5.03 12.61 3.80
C SER A 40 4.93 11.26 4.52
N VAL A 41 5.96 10.43 4.42
CA VAL A 41 6.07 9.20 5.23
C VAL A 41 5.94 9.52 6.72
N LYS A 42 6.50 10.65 7.15
CA LYS A 42 6.41 11.11 8.55
C LYS A 42 4.98 11.42 8.96
N ASP A 43 4.20 12.09 8.10
CA ASP A 43 2.78 12.37 8.38
C ASP A 43 1.98 11.08 8.52
N VAL A 44 2.23 10.11 7.64
CA VAL A 44 1.60 8.79 7.73
C VAL A 44 1.96 8.10 9.04
N GLN A 45 3.25 8.12 9.44
CA GLN A 45 3.67 7.57 10.74
C GLN A 45 2.97 8.24 11.91
N ASP A 46 2.85 9.56 11.90
CA ASP A 46 2.23 10.32 12.99
C ASP A 46 0.70 10.11 13.03
N ILE A 47 0.05 9.95 11.89
CA ILE A 47 -1.37 9.56 11.81
C ILE A 47 -1.54 8.13 12.39
N MET A 48 -0.74 7.16 11.97
CA MET A 48 -0.86 5.77 12.43
C MET A 48 -0.55 5.62 13.93
N ASN A 49 0.35 6.46 14.45
CA ASN A 49 0.69 6.53 15.86
C ASN A 49 -0.30 7.39 16.69
N GLY A 50 -1.35 7.96 16.08
CA GLY A 50 -2.34 8.78 16.76
C GLY A 50 -1.82 10.15 17.25
N LYS A 51 -0.64 10.59 16.80
CA LYS A 51 -0.10 11.92 17.11
C LYS A 51 -0.81 13.00 16.29
N VAL A 52 -1.12 12.70 15.05
CA VAL A 52 -1.94 13.51 14.15
C VAL A 52 -3.31 12.84 14.02
N THR A 53 -4.34 13.52 14.50
CA THR A 53 -5.71 12.99 14.52
C THR A 53 -6.70 13.87 13.76
N LYS A 54 -6.31 15.10 13.42
CA LYS A 54 -7.15 16.07 12.71
C LYS A 54 -6.44 16.60 11.46
N TRP A 55 -7.20 16.85 10.41
CA TRP A 55 -6.68 17.43 9.17
C TRP A 55 -6.01 18.78 9.39
N SER A 56 -6.54 19.62 10.28
CA SER A 56 -5.97 20.94 10.62
C SER A 56 -4.57 20.89 11.24
N GLN A 57 -4.11 19.72 11.69
CA GLN A 57 -2.74 19.51 12.16
C GLN A 57 -1.75 19.32 11.00
N LEU A 58 -2.22 18.88 9.83
CA LEU A 58 -1.44 18.74 8.60
C LEU A 58 -1.42 20.06 7.83
N ASP A 59 -2.60 20.62 7.56
CA ASP A 59 -2.75 21.95 6.96
C ASP A 59 -3.81 22.75 7.73
N LYS A 60 -3.40 23.89 8.28
CA LYS A 60 -4.29 24.80 9.04
C LYS A 60 -5.49 25.29 8.23
N ARG A 61 -5.40 25.29 6.90
CA ARG A 61 -6.50 25.66 5.98
C ARG A 61 -7.55 24.58 5.84
N ASN A 62 -7.23 23.36 6.23
CA ASN A 62 -8.15 22.24 6.14
C ASN A 62 -9.11 22.24 7.34
N ASN A 63 -10.36 22.50 7.06
CA ASN A 63 -11.45 22.57 8.05
C ASN A 63 -12.15 21.21 8.26
N LYS A 64 -11.63 20.12 7.67
CA LYS A 64 -12.13 18.78 7.90
C LYS A 64 -11.87 18.34 9.35
N GLY A 65 -12.66 17.39 9.80
CA GLY A 65 -12.64 16.92 11.18
C GLY A 65 -11.51 15.97 11.52
N THR A 66 -11.87 14.96 12.25
CA THR A 66 -10.94 13.89 12.67
C THR A 66 -10.61 12.98 11.49
N ILE A 67 -9.32 12.71 11.29
CA ILE A 67 -8.86 11.78 10.27
C ILE A 67 -9.30 10.36 10.65
N THR A 68 -10.06 9.71 9.77
CA THR A 68 -10.38 8.29 9.86
C THR A 68 -9.60 7.52 8.81
N VAL A 69 -8.75 6.59 9.22
CA VAL A 69 -8.00 5.73 8.29
C VAL A 69 -8.80 4.46 8.03
N VAL A 70 -8.96 4.09 6.75
CA VAL A 70 -9.79 2.95 6.36
C VAL A 70 -8.99 1.95 5.55
N PHE A 71 -9.02 0.68 6.01
CA PHE A 71 -8.41 -0.48 5.36
C PHE A 71 -9.45 -1.48 4.88
N ASP A 72 -9.09 -2.30 3.92
CA ASP A 72 -9.95 -3.36 3.38
C ASP A 72 -10.14 -4.56 4.34
N ASN A 73 -9.18 -4.81 5.24
CA ASN A 73 -9.24 -5.91 6.20
C ASN A 73 -8.23 -5.64 7.33
N PRO A 74 -8.58 -5.91 8.62
CA PRO A 74 -7.64 -5.73 9.73
C PRO A 74 -6.39 -6.59 9.66
N LYS A 75 -6.45 -7.72 8.94
CA LYS A 75 -5.33 -8.65 8.73
C LYS A 75 -4.81 -8.62 7.29
N SER A 76 -5.02 -7.52 6.57
CA SER A 76 -4.58 -7.41 5.18
C SER A 76 -3.07 -7.20 5.06
N SER A 77 -2.54 -7.55 3.90
CA SER A 77 -1.14 -7.23 3.55
C SER A 77 -0.86 -5.73 3.59
N THR A 78 -1.89 -4.89 3.44
CA THR A 78 -1.82 -3.44 3.55
C THR A 78 -1.51 -3.01 4.98
N VAL A 79 -2.26 -3.54 5.96
CA VAL A 79 -2.03 -3.27 7.39
C VAL A 79 -0.64 -3.77 7.79
N HIS A 80 -0.30 -5.02 7.46
CA HIS A 80 1.02 -5.58 7.77
C HIS A 80 2.17 -4.77 7.15
N PHE A 81 2.01 -4.27 5.93
CA PHE A 81 3.03 -3.41 5.33
C PHE A 81 3.22 -2.10 6.11
N ILE A 82 2.14 -1.46 6.53
CA ILE A 82 2.21 -0.24 7.36
C ILE A 82 2.92 -0.55 8.69
N GLU A 83 2.55 -1.62 9.38
CA GLU A 83 3.17 -2.00 10.64
C GLU A 83 4.65 -2.35 10.47
N ASP A 84 4.96 -3.26 9.56
CA ASP A 84 6.31 -3.79 9.39
C ASP A 84 7.27 -2.76 8.77
N SER A 85 6.86 -2.07 7.71
CA SER A 85 7.74 -1.22 6.90
C SER A 85 7.69 0.26 7.28
N VAL A 86 6.54 0.77 7.74
CA VAL A 86 6.37 2.18 8.04
C VAL A 86 6.55 2.46 9.54
N LEU A 87 6.01 1.58 10.39
CA LEU A 87 6.08 1.73 11.85
C LEU A 87 7.22 0.93 12.51
N GLY A 88 8.07 0.28 11.71
CA GLY A 88 9.23 -0.48 12.21
C GLY A 88 8.84 -1.69 13.07
N GLY A 89 7.79 -2.41 12.71
CA GLY A 89 7.28 -3.59 13.39
C GLY A 89 6.35 -3.29 14.57
N LYS A 90 5.96 -2.03 14.76
CA LYS A 90 5.03 -1.63 15.82
C LYS A 90 3.58 -1.66 15.30
N PRO A 91 2.61 -2.02 16.14
CA PRO A 91 1.19 -2.00 15.76
C PRO A 91 0.68 -0.57 15.54
N ILE A 92 -0.37 -0.45 14.75
CA ILE A 92 -1.12 0.80 14.60
C ILE A 92 -1.86 1.06 15.92
N ILE A 93 -1.61 2.20 16.55
CA ILE A 93 -2.23 2.59 17.83
C ILE A 93 -3.30 3.68 17.68
N ASN A 94 -3.46 4.25 16.49
CA ASN A 94 -4.53 5.21 16.22
C ASN A 94 -5.91 4.54 16.41
N LYS A 95 -6.75 5.15 17.26
CA LYS A 95 -8.11 4.66 17.55
C LYS A 95 -9.11 4.94 16.42
N ASN A 96 -8.79 5.87 15.51
CA ASN A 96 -9.64 6.27 14.39
C ASN A 96 -9.27 5.44 13.14
N VAL A 97 -9.16 4.14 13.30
CA VAL A 97 -8.91 3.19 12.21
C VAL A 97 -10.16 2.33 12.05
N ALA A 98 -10.70 2.33 10.84
CA ALA A 98 -11.81 1.48 10.43
C ALA A 98 -11.32 0.41 9.45
N ALA A 99 -11.94 -0.75 9.49
CA ALA A 99 -11.72 -1.80 8.52
C ALA A 99 -13.05 -2.23 7.92
N VAL A 100 -13.07 -2.38 6.62
CA VAL A 100 -14.21 -2.92 5.86
C VAL A 100 -13.87 -4.33 5.38
N LYS A 101 -14.70 -4.94 4.54
CA LYS A 101 -14.46 -6.33 4.11
C LYS A 101 -13.75 -6.42 2.76
N LYS A 102 -13.87 -5.41 1.92
CA LYS A 102 -13.37 -5.41 0.52
C LYS A 102 -12.84 -4.03 0.14
N THR A 103 -11.85 -3.98 -0.72
CA THR A 103 -11.26 -2.72 -1.22
C THR A 103 -12.30 -1.80 -1.89
N ALA A 104 -13.28 -2.34 -2.60
CA ALA A 104 -14.37 -1.54 -3.16
C ALA A 104 -15.18 -0.78 -2.08
N GLU A 105 -15.30 -1.36 -0.88
CA GLU A 105 -15.97 -0.71 0.25
C GLU A 105 -15.11 0.41 0.85
N VAL A 106 -13.77 0.30 0.80
CA VAL A 106 -12.85 1.40 1.17
C VAL A 106 -13.11 2.61 0.29
N ILE A 107 -13.17 2.40 -1.03
CA ILE A 107 -13.43 3.47 -2.01
C ILE A 107 -14.78 4.13 -1.72
N LYS A 108 -15.82 3.32 -1.55
CA LYS A 108 -17.17 3.81 -1.22
C LYS A 108 -17.21 4.59 0.10
N TYR A 109 -16.49 4.11 1.11
CA TYR A 109 -16.41 4.80 2.41
C TYR A 109 -15.78 6.19 2.26
N VAL A 110 -14.67 6.29 1.53
CA VAL A 110 -13.99 7.57 1.27
C VAL A 110 -14.86 8.52 0.44
N GLU A 111 -15.63 8.00 -0.52
CA GLU A 111 -16.60 8.83 -1.28
C GLU A 111 -17.65 9.47 -0.39
N GLN A 112 -18.09 8.75 0.65
CA GLN A 112 -19.16 9.20 1.56
C GLN A 112 -18.65 9.99 2.76
N ASN A 113 -17.35 9.89 3.08
CA ASN A 113 -16.77 10.49 4.28
C ASN A 113 -15.57 11.40 3.92
N PRO A 114 -15.77 12.71 3.84
CA PRO A 114 -14.71 13.67 3.48
C PRO A 114 -13.50 13.68 4.40
N ASP A 115 -13.65 13.19 5.63
CA ASP A 115 -12.60 13.14 6.64
C ASP A 115 -11.75 11.85 6.57
N ALA A 116 -12.10 10.91 5.67
CA ALA A 116 -11.46 9.62 5.59
C ALA A 116 -10.24 9.63 4.67
N ILE A 117 -9.22 8.83 5.07
CA ILE A 117 -8.12 8.38 4.22
C ILE A 117 -8.31 6.88 3.98
N GLY A 118 -8.50 6.47 2.74
CA GLY A 118 -8.49 5.06 2.36
C GLY A 118 -7.10 4.61 1.93
N ILE A 119 -6.69 3.42 2.34
CA ILE A 119 -5.42 2.82 1.90
C ILE A 119 -5.71 1.52 1.16
N ILE A 120 -5.33 1.47 -0.11
CA ILE A 120 -5.63 0.38 -1.04
C ILE A 120 -4.38 -0.03 -1.83
N GLY A 121 -4.40 -1.21 -2.43
CA GLY A 121 -3.38 -1.60 -3.40
C GLY A 121 -3.47 -0.77 -4.69
N ASN A 122 -2.34 -0.43 -5.28
CA ASN A 122 -2.27 0.38 -6.51
C ASN A 122 -2.97 -0.28 -7.72
N ASN A 123 -3.06 -1.60 -7.73
CA ASN A 123 -3.78 -2.36 -8.76
C ASN A 123 -5.25 -1.93 -8.92
N TRP A 124 -5.85 -1.36 -7.88
CA TRP A 124 -7.22 -0.83 -7.92
C TRP A 124 -7.34 0.52 -8.63
N LEU A 125 -6.23 1.20 -8.92
CA LEU A 125 -6.23 2.52 -9.57
C LEU A 125 -6.16 2.46 -11.11
N ASN A 126 -5.79 1.31 -11.70
CA ASN A 126 -5.51 1.18 -13.13
C ASN A 126 -6.11 -0.09 -13.76
N ASP A 127 -7.08 -0.72 -13.14
CA ASP A 127 -7.69 -1.89 -13.74
C ASP A 127 -8.59 -1.49 -14.92
N LYS A 128 -8.02 -1.53 -16.13
CA LYS A 128 -8.77 -1.29 -17.39
C LYS A 128 -9.89 -2.31 -17.61
N ARG A 129 -9.92 -3.40 -16.83
CA ARG A 129 -10.97 -4.42 -16.84
C ARG A 129 -12.11 -4.11 -15.88
N ASP A 130 -11.93 -3.10 -15.02
CA ASP A 130 -13.01 -2.64 -14.16
C ASP A 130 -14.05 -1.87 -14.98
N THR A 131 -15.03 -2.61 -15.50
CA THR A 131 -16.19 -2.07 -16.22
C THR A 131 -17.06 -1.17 -15.33
N THR A 132 -16.83 -1.18 -14.01
CA THR A 132 -17.59 -0.36 -13.06
C THR A 132 -17.04 1.04 -12.92
N ASN A 133 -15.85 1.33 -13.48
CA ASN A 133 -15.13 2.61 -13.35
C ASN A 133 -15.01 3.10 -11.89
N LEU A 134 -15.03 2.19 -10.93
CA LEU A 134 -14.96 2.52 -9.50
C LEU A 134 -13.65 3.20 -9.12
N THR A 135 -12.58 2.91 -9.86
CA THR A 135 -11.23 3.41 -9.59
C THR A 135 -10.99 4.88 -9.93
N PHE A 136 -11.88 5.47 -10.77
CA PHE A 136 -11.82 6.88 -11.17
C PHE A 136 -13.14 7.60 -10.99
N LYS A 137 -13.93 7.21 -10.01
CA LYS A 137 -15.14 7.97 -9.69
C LYS A 137 -14.79 9.42 -9.37
N ARG A 138 -15.67 10.31 -9.84
CA ARG A 138 -15.54 11.77 -9.73
C ARG A 138 -15.33 12.31 -8.30
N ASN A 139 -15.51 11.45 -7.29
CA ASN A 139 -15.59 11.85 -5.87
C ASN A 139 -14.36 11.48 -5.03
N ILE A 140 -13.34 10.83 -5.59
CA ILE A 140 -12.08 10.53 -4.89
C ILE A 140 -10.88 11.17 -5.57
N SER A 141 -9.86 11.44 -4.80
CA SER A 141 -8.54 11.91 -5.25
C SER A 141 -7.46 10.99 -4.72
N VAL A 142 -6.50 10.64 -5.58
CA VAL A 142 -5.29 9.90 -5.20
C VAL A 142 -4.27 10.89 -4.68
N MET A 143 -3.77 10.66 -3.46
CA MET A 143 -2.77 11.51 -2.83
C MET A 143 -1.39 11.30 -3.44
N SER A 144 -0.59 12.34 -3.42
CA SER A 144 0.85 12.27 -3.72
C SER A 144 1.63 12.16 -2.43
N LEU A 145 2.61 11.24 -2.40
CA LEU A 145 3.37 10.93 -1.19
C LEU A 145 4.84 11.28 -1.35
N SER A 146 5.44 11.82 -0.29
CA SER A 146 6.83 12.25 -0.24
C SER A 146 7.64 11.41 0.74
N LYS A 147 8.88 11.09 0.38
CA LYS A 147 9.88 10.54 1.30
C LYS A 147 10.41 11.58 2.27
N ILE A 148 10.30 12.85 1.91
CA ILE A 148 10.84 14.01 2.64
C ILE A 148 9.69 14.70 3.36
N HIS A 149 9.94 15.16 4.57
CA HIS A 149 9.00 15.97 5.35
C HIS A 149 9.54 17.42 5.48
N PRO A 150 8.71 18.47 5.31
CA PRO A 150 7.31 18.41 4.90
C PRO A 150 7.13 18.01 3.44
N ALA A 151 5.97 17.43 3.11
CA ALA A 151 5.62 17.09 1.75
C ALA A 151 5.38 18.35 0.91
N THR A 152 5.97 18.42 -0.27
CA THR A 152 5.78 19.49 -1.25
C THR A 152 5.34 18.91 -2.59
N PRO A 153 4.72 19.68 -3.49
CA PRO A 153 4.39 19.18 -4.83
C PRO A 153 5.61 18.65 -5.60
N GLN A 154 6.78 19.25 -5.39
CA GLN A 154 8.03 18.86 -6.07
C GLN A 154 8.61 17.55 -5.51
N SER A 155 8.50 17.32 -4.20
CA SER A 155 9.03 16.12 -3.53
C SER A 155 8.05 14.95 -3.51
N SER A 156 6.78 15.15 -3.86
CA SER A 156 5.72 14.17 -3.77
C SER A 156 5.44 13.47 -5.10
N ARG A 157 5.14 12.17 -5.05
CA ARG A 157 4.83 11.35 -6.21
C ARG A 157 3.51 10.62 -6.02
N LYS A 158 2.73 10.49 -7.10
CA LYS A 158 1.58 9.58 -7.16
C LYS A 158 2.08 8.16 -7.44
N PRO A 159 1.30 7.12 -7.11
CA PRO A 159 1.69 5.72 -7.33
C PRO A 159 1.60 5.31 -8.80
N TYR A 160 2.20 6.10 -9.69
CA TYR A 160 2.32 5.75 -11.10
C TYR A 160 3.44 4.75 -11.32
N GLN A 161 3.28 3.86 -12.28
CA GLN A 161 4.22 2.78 -12.58
C GLN A 161 5.65 3.26 -12.74
N TYR A 162 5.86 4.41 -13.38
CA TYR A 162 7.19 5.03 -13.52
C TYR A 162 7.86 5.30 -12.17
N TYR A 163 7.16 5.93 -11.22
CA TYR A 163 7.71 6.27 -9.90
C TYR A 163 7.87 5.05 -8.99
N ILE A 164 7.04 4.02 -9.19
CA ILE A 164 7.16 2.74 -8.48
C ILE A 164 8.42 2.02 -8.97
N TYR A 165 8.61 1.91 -10.28
CA TYR A 165 9.75 1.23 -10.89
C TYR A 165 11.08 1.89 -10.52
N ASN A 166 11.16 3.23 -10.56
CA ASN A 166 12.37 3.99 -10.22
C ASN A 166 12.58 4.14 -8.69
N GLY A 167 11.72 3.57 -7.87
CA GLY A 167 11.83 3.67 -6.41
C GLY A 167 11.58 5.09 -5.87
N GLU A 168 10.98 5.99 -6.64
CA GLU A 168 10.70 7.36 -6.20
C GLU A 168 9.47 7.45 -5.29
N TYR A 169 8.49 6.56 -5.48
CA TYR A 169 7.32 6.48 -4.62
C TYR A 169 7.66 5.80 -3.29
N PRO A 170 7.19 6.29 -2.12
CA PRO A 170 7.66 5.77 -0.83
C PRO A 170 7.05 4.45 -0.38
N PHE A 171 5.83 4.10 -0.81
CA PHE A 171 5.08 2.93 -0.31
C PHE A 171 5.06 1.80 -1.33
N ILE A 172 6.24 1.33 -1.72
CA ILE A 172 6.44 0.23 -2.67
C ILE A 172 6.53 -1.10 -1.92
N ARG A 173 5.85 -2.11 -2.43
CA ARG A 173 5.90 -3.49 -1.93
C ARG A 173 6.52 -4.39 -2.99
N THR A 174 7.45 -5.24 -2.58
CA THR A 174 7.93 -6.32 -3.45
C THR A 174 7.03 -7.54 -3.28
N ILE A 175 6.55 -8.07 -4.39
CA ILE A 175 5.80 -9.32 -4.44
C ILE A 175 6.79 -10.46 -4.67
N TYR A 176 6.72 -11.48 -3.82
CA TYR A 176 7.61 -12.64 -3.86
C TYR A 176 6.85 -13.92 -4.17
N ALA A 177 7.43 -14.77 -5.01
CA ALA A 177 7.12 -16.18 -5.01
C ALA A 177 7.97 -16.85 -3.92
N LEU A 178 7.31 -17.53 -2.98
CA LEU A 178 7.95 -18.23 -1.88
C LEU A 178 7.95 -19.72 -2.19
N LEU A 179 9.12 -20.33 -2.25
CA LEU A 179 9.28 -21.77 -2.46
C LEU A 179 9.80 -22.44 -1.21
N ASN A 180 9.25 -23.62 -0.95
CA ASN A 180 9.64 -24.48 0.15
C ASN A 180 10.13 -25.85 -0.33
N ASP A 181 10.32 -25.99 -1.65
CA ASP A 181 10.81 -27.22 -2.28
C ASP A 181 12.35 -27.22 -2.28
N PRO A 182 13.01 -28.26 -1.72
CA PRO A 182 14.45 -28.39 -1.77
C PRO A 182 15.00 -28.74 -3.16
N ARG A 183 14.12 -29.08 -4.10
CA ARG A 183 14.48 -29.49 -5.46
C ARG A 183 14.25 -28.39 -6.46
N GLN A 184 15.09 -28.32 -7.47
CA GLN A 184 14.89 -27.43 -8.64
C GLN A 184 13.90 -28.08 -9.62
N GLY A 185 12.68 -28.36 -9.11
CA GLY A 185 11.58 -28.96 -9.87
C GLY A 185 10.69 -27.93 -10.55
N LEU A 186 9.46 -28.34 -10.84
CA LEU A 186 8.46 -27.50 -11.52
C LEU A 186 8.18 -26.17 -10.82
N PRO A 187 8.02 -26.10 -9.48
CA PRO A 187 7.79 -24.82 -8.80
C PRO A 187 8.96 -23.85 -8.96
N TRP A 188 10.19 -24.35 -8.91
CA TRP A 188 11.39 -23.57 -9.13
C TRP A 188 11.46 -23.03 -10.56
N GLY A 189 11.21 -23.90 -11.55
CA GLY A 189 11.15 -23.54 -12.97
C GLY A 189 10.09 -22.47 -13.25
N PHE A 190 8.93 -22.57 -12.61
CA PHE A 190 7.86 -21.58 -12.73
C PHE A 190 8.24 -20.22 -12.14
N ALA A 191 8.87 -20.20 -10.95
CA ALA A 191 9.34 -18.96 -10.34
C ALA A 191 10.40 -18.27 -11.22
N HIS A 192 11.32 -19.03 -11.80
CA HIS A 192 12.32 -18.53 -12.75
C HIS A 192 11.69 -18.03 -14.05
N PHE A 193 10.68 -18.74 -14.56
CA PHE A 193 9.93 -18.29 -15.73
C PHE A 193 9.27 -16.93 -15.49
N ILE A 194 8.62 -16.73 -14.34
CA ILE A 194 7.96 -15.46 -14.01
C ILE A 194 8.99 -14.32 -13.90
N GLN A 195 10.17 -14.57 -13.33
CA GLN A 195 11.25 -13.57 -13.27
C GLN A 195 11.87 -13.27 -14.64
N GLY A 196 11.78 -14.21 -15.57
CA GLY A 196 12.36 -14.07 -16.90
C GLY A 196 11.58 -13.11 -17.80
N PRO A 197 12.17 -12.68 -18.95
CA PRO A 197 11.57 -11.70 -19.85
C PRO A 197 10.16 -12.06 -20.33
N LYS A 198 9.87 -13.34 -20.57
CA LYS A 198 8.56 -13.80 -21.02
C LYS A 198 7.52 -13.69 -19.89
N GLY A 199 7.87 -14.09 -18.67
CA GLY A 199 7.01 -13.98 -17.49
C GLY A 199 6.75 -12.51 -17.14
N GLN A 200 7.76 -11.66 -17.15
CA GLN A 200 7.63 -10.23 -16.85
C GLN A 200 6.71 -9.50 -17.85
N ARG A 201 6.67 -9.89 -19.12
CA ARG A 201 5.68 -9.37 -20.07
C ARG A 201 4.23 -9.71 -19.71
N ILE A 202 4.00 -10.80 -18.98
CA ILE A 202 2.68 -11.19 -18.50
C ILE A 202 2.33 -10.39 -17.24
N VAL A 203 3.28 -10.23 -16.33
CA VAL A 203 3.11 -9.51 -15.06
C VAL A 203 2.85 -8.01 -15.30
N MET A 204 3.46 -7.42 -16.33
CA MET A 204 3.33 -6.00 -16.66
C MET A 204 2.08 -5.64 -17.50
N LYS A 205 1.26 -6.61 -17.91
CA LYS A 205 0.00 -6.38 -18.64
C LYS A 205 -1.14 -6.08 -17.69
#